data_6999d17ccd311505960c9eeddb89b2ae
#
_entry.id   6999d17ccd311505960c9eeddb89b2ae
#
_cell.length_a   1.000
_cell.length_b   1.000
_cell.length_c   1.000
_cell.angle_alpha   90.00
_cell.angle_beta   90.00
_cell.angle_gamma   90.00
#
_symmetry.space_group_name_H-M   'P 1'
#
loop_
_entity.id
_entity.type
_entity.pdbx_description
1 polymer ?
#
loop_
_entity_poly.entity_id
_entity_poly.type
_entity_poly.pdbx_seq_one_letter_code
_entity_poly.pdbx_strand_id
1 'polypeptide(L)'
;LLKAMDTDIQKILTAVPGVYMRTEEGYGLRPNISIRGTAIERSAKVAIMEDGVLVAPSPYTSSSAYYFPTTGRIHSVEVLKGPAAVSQGPQTIGGAINLISTPIPSTNSGKFVQELGENGMMRTHAYFGGTSGNFGALVEVHEHESDGFDSIANVGGDTGFDKSDFMVKARYESGAHSLTLKMVDLDETSNQSYVGLSQASFNANPRVRYGATAYDKMMNDGEQTSLTYVGDFENFNVQFTSWQNDYHRDWFKVSDFNNDKEHGEQDDINELISDANNGSANAQAILDGQLPVEIEYKHNNRYYTNEG
;
A
#
# COMPACT_ATOMS: atom_id res chain seq x y z
N LEU A 1 7.37 -10.03 -13.53
CA LEU A 1 6.52 -8.86 -13.28
C LEU A 1 6.47 -7.93 -14.48
N LEU A 2 7.60 -7.47 -14.96
CA LEU A 2 7.71 -6.56 -16.12
C LEU A 2 7.03 -7.04 -17.41
N LYS A 3 6.90 -8.36 -17.61
CA LYS A 3 6.21 -8.92 -18.78
C LYS A 3 4.70 -8.92 -18.66
N ALA A 4 4.17 -8.93 -17.44
CA ALA A 4 2.73 -8.94 -17.19
C ALA A 4 2.15 -7.52 -17.23
N MET A 5 2.99 -6.48 -17.06
CA MET A 5 2.61 -5.07 -16.96
C MET A 5 1.55 -4.80 -15.88
N ASP A 6 1.42 -5.74 -14.92
CA ASP A 6 0.49 -5.60 -13.82
C ASP A 6 1.03 -4.65 -12.76
N THR A 7 0.24 -3.65 -12.43
CA THR A 7 0.50 -2.70 -11.34
C THR A 7 -0.07 -3.18 -10.02
N ASP A 8 -1.03 -4.08 -10.08
CA ASP A 8 -1.72 -4.62 -8.93
C ASP A 8 -1.01 -5.89 -8.45
N ILE A 9 -0.41 -5.83 -7.26
CA ILE A 9 0.23 -6.97 -6.60
C ILE A 9 -0.73 -8.15 -6.42
N GLN A 10 -2.03 -7.92 -6.34
CA GLN A 10 -3.02 -8.97 -6.19
C GLN A 10 -3.01 -9.92 -7.38
N LYS A 11 -2.94 -9.41 -8.59
CA LYS A 11 -2.88 -10.24 -9.81
C LYS A 11 -1.62 -11.11 -9.83
N ILE A 12 -0.52 -10.59 -9.33
CA ILE A 12 0.76 -11.29 -9.27
C ILE A 12 0.70 -12.41 -8.24
N LEU A 13 0.24 -12.11 -7.04
CA LEU A 13 0.22 -13.06 -5.92
C LEU A 13 -0.85 -14.13 -6.06
N THR A 14 -1.96 -13.87 -6.74
CA THR A 14 -2.98 -14.90 -7.03
C THR A 14 -2.44 -16.04 -7.91
N ALA A 15 -1.38 -15.80 -8.67
CA ALA A 15 -0.69 -16.86 -9.43
C ALA A 15 0.12 -17.82 -8.53
N VAL A 16 0.33 -17.48 -7.25
CA VAL A 16 1.09 -18.30 -6.31
C VAL A 16 0.15 -19.27 -5.57
N PRO A 17 0.26 -20.59 -5.73
CA PRO A 17 -0.64 -21.55 -5.09
C PRO A 17 -0.65 -21.39 -3.58
N GLY A 18 -1.87 -21.31 -2.99
CA GLY A 18 -2.08 -21.17 -1.54
C GLY A 18 -1.89 -19.75 -1.01
N VAL A 19 -1.73 -18.77 -1.87
CA VAL A 19 -1.87 -17.34 -1.54
C VAL A 19 -3.26 -16.88 -1.95
N TYR A 20 -3.93 -16.19 -1.05
CA TYR A 20 -5.29 -15.67 -1.24
C TYR A 20 -5.28 -14.17 -1.02
N MET A 21 -6.02 -13.47 -1.86
CA MET A 21 -6.10 -12.02 -1.87
C MET A 21 -7.55 -11.58 -1.66
N ARG A 22 -7.75 -10.49 -0.93
CA ARG A 22 -9.02 -9.77 -0.86
C ARG A 22 -8.78 -8.32 -1.21
N THR A 23 -9.54 -7.83 -2.17
CA THR A 23 -9.53 -6.42 -2.56
C THR A 23 -10.23 -5.60 -1.49
N GLU A 24 -9.63 -4.53 -1.04
CA GLU A 24 -10.25 -3.55 -0.13
C GLU A 24 -10.66 -2.30 -0.91
N GLU A 25 -9.83 -1.91 -1.83
CA GLU A 25 -10.05 -0.81 -2.76
C GLU A 25 -9.70 -1.27 -4.20
N GLY A 26 -10.03 -0.47 -5.20
CA GLY A 26 -9.92 -0.89 -6.61
C GLY A 26 -8.53 -0.78 -7.23
N TYR A 27 -7.55 -0.19 -6.52
CA TYR A 27 -6.24 0.19 -7.11
C TYR A 27 -5.07 -0.66 -6.63
N GLY A 28 -5.27 -1.52 -5.61
CA GLY A 28 -4.21 -2.37 -5.07
C GLY A 28 -3.25 -1.67 -4.11
N LEU A 29 -3.63 -0.52 -3.57
CA LEU A 29 -2.80 0.26 -2.63
C LEU A 29 -2.69 -0.43 -1.26
N ARG A 30 -3.73 -1.16 -0.87
CA ARG A 30 -3.87 -1.80 0.46
C ARG A 30 -4.27 -3.28 0.31
N PRO A 31 -3.36 -4.15 -0.14
CA PRO A 31 -3.68 -5.55 -0.37
C PRO A 31 -3.91 -6.31 0.95
N ASN A 32 -4.98 -7.08 1.01
CA ASN A 32 -5.19 -8.05 2.08
C ASN A 32 -4.72 -9.42 1.61
N ILE A 33 -3.71 -9.97 2.28
CA ILE A 33 -3.00 -11.18 1.88
C ILE A 33 -3.14 -12.26 2.94
N SER A 34 -3.50 -13.46 2.53
CA SER A 34 -3.51 -14.66 3.36
C SER A 34 -2.72 -15.77 2.69
N ILE A 35 -2.03 -16.57 3.48
CA ILE A 35 -1.32 -17.76 3.01
C ILE A 35 -1.90 -18.99 3.73
N ARG A 36 -2.30 -20.02 2.96
CA ARG A 36 -2.85 -21.28 3.48
C ARG A 36 -4.04 -21.14 4.43
N GLY A 37 -4.93 -20.16 4.18
CA GLY A 37 -6.16 -19.98 4.94
C GLY A 37 -6.01 -19.30 6.30
N THR A 38 -4.89 -18.61 6.54
CA THR A 38 -4.77 -17.73 7.72
C THR A 38 -5.69 -16.50 7.58
N ALA A 39 -5.94 -15.80 8.69
CA ALA A 39 -6.75 -14.59 8.66
C ALA A 39 -6.18 -13.59 7.64
N ILE A 40 -7.05 -13.12 6.73
CA ILE A 40 -6.65 -12.30 5.58
C ILE A 40 -6.59 -10.81 5.89
N GLU A 41 -7.35 -10.36 6.89
CA GLU A 41 -7.53 -8.96 7.19
C GLU A 41 -6.19 -8.27 7.46
N ARG A 42 -5.94 -7.21 6.69
CA ARG A 42 -4.73 -6.35 6.77
C ARG A 42 -3.42 -7.12 6.72
N SER A 43 -3.44 -8.30 6.10
CA SER A 43 -2.27 -9.19 6.01
C SER A 43 -1.60 -9.53 7.36
N ALA A 44 -2.37 -9.52 8.46
CA ALA A 44 -1.83 -9.56 9.83
C ALA A 44 -1.08 -10.86 10.21
N LYS A 45 -1.11 -11.88 9.36
CA LYS A 45 -0.43 -13.18 9.59
C LYS A 45 0.66 -13.47 8.55
N VAL A 46 1.01 -12.47 7.75
CA VAL A 46 2.03 -12.57 6.70
C VAL A 46 3.05 -11.46 6.90
N ALA A 47 4.32 -11.80 7.03
CA ALA A 47 5.39 -10.81 7.01
C ALA A 47 5.61 -10.32 5.58
N ILE A 48 5.62 -9.00 5.40
CA ILE A 48 5.93 -8.36 4.12
C ILE A 48 7.25 -7.63 4.27
N MET A 49 8.16 -7.91 3.35
CA MET A 49 9.50 -7.33 3.32
C MET A 49 9.80 -6.76 1.95
N GLU A 50 10.70 -5.80 1.93
CA GLU A 50 11.37 -5.36 0.72
C GLU A 50 12.88 -5.47 0.89
N ASP A 51 13.52 -6.22 -0.02
CA ASP A 51 14.94 -6.57 0.03
C ASP A 51 15.37 -7.12 1.41
N GLY A 52 14.49 -7.91 2.06
CA GLY A 52 14.73 -8.52 3.37
C GLY A 52 14.42 -7.62 4.58
N VAL A 53 14.01 -6.37 4.39
CA VAL A 53 13.63 -5.44 5.44
C VAL A 53 12.11 -5.40 5.59
N LEU A 54 11.59 -5.55 6.82
CA LEU A 54 10.16 -5.47 7.08
C LEU A 54 9.63 -4.08 6.73
N VAL A 55 8.56 -4.03 5.94
CA VAL A 55 7.95 -2.77 5.46
C VAL A 55 6.83 -2.28 6.36
N ALA A 56 6.27 -3.13 7.21
CA ALA A 56 5.18 -2.74 8.09
C ALA A 56 5.63 -1.70 9.12
N PRO A 57 4.89 -0.60 9.27
CA PRO A 57 5.17 0.35 10.33
C PRO A 57 4.95 -0.30 11.70
N SER A 58 5.93 -0.20 12.59
CA SER A 58 5.82 -0.58 14.00
C SER A 58 4.99 0.48 14.75
N PRO A 59 4.13 0.12 15.71
CA PRO A 59 3.89 -1.17 16.33
C PRO A 59 2.74 -2.00 15.70
N TYR A 60 2.28 -1.67 14.50
CA TYR A 60 1.18 -2.38 13.88
C TYR A 60 1.59 -3.78 13.43
N THR A 61 0.74 -4.75 13.76
CA THR A 61 0.89 -6.13 13.32
C THR A 61 0.24 -6.39 11.96
N SER A 62 -0.15 -5.33 11.25
CA SER A 62 -0.92 -5.39 10.01
C SER A 62 -0.05 -4.91 8.87
N SER A 63 0.62 -5.84 8.21
CA SER A 63 1.72 -5.60 7.27
C SER A 63 1.38 -4.72 6.05
N SER A 64 0.12 -4.59 5.68
CA SER A 64 -0.30 -3.80 4.53
C SER A 64 -1.49 -2.87 4.83
N ALA A 65 -1.73 -2.58 6.11
CA ALA A 65 -2.89 -1.77 6.49
C ALA A 65 -2.84 -0.33 5.99
N TYR A 66 -1.65 0.23 5.85
CA TYR A 66 -1.46 1.65 5.54
C TYR A 66 -0.46 1.91 4.42
N TYR A 67 0.44 0.99 4.19
CA TYR A 67 1.47 1.10 3.17
C TYR A 67 1.73 -0.27 2.53
N PHE A 68 1.93 -0.25 1.23
CA PHE A 68 2.46 -1.37 0.48
C PHE A 68 3.47 -0.85 -0.55
N PRO A 69 4.65 -1.50 -0.71
CA PRO A 69 5.67 -1.08 -1.66
C PRO A 69 5.13 -0.98 -3.08
N THR A 70 5.57 0.04 -3.81
CA THR A 70 5.12 0.30 -5.17
C THR A 70 5.48 -0.87 -6.09
N THR A 71 4.47 -1.55 -6.60
CA THR A 71 4.65 -2.77 -7.43
C THR A 71 5.49 -2.50 -8.67
N GLY A 72 5.43 -1.30 -9.23
CA GLY A 72 6.17 -0.92 -10.44
C GLY A 72 7.69 -1.03 -10.31
N ARG A 73 8.26 -0.84 -9.12
CA ARG A 73 9.69 -0.96 -8.84
C ARG A 73 10.12 -2.34 -8.34
N ILE A 74 9.19 -3.29 -8.27
CA ILE A 74 9.48 -4.65 -7.82
C ILE A 74 9.89 -5.51 -9.01
N HIS A 75 11.10 -6.04 -8.94
CA HIS A 75 11.67 -6.93 -9.96
C HIS A 75 11.14 -8.35 -9.84
N SER A 76 11.09 -8.89 -8.62
CA SER A 76 10.62 -10.26 -8.34
C SER A 76 9.99 -10.36 -6.95
N VAL A 77 9.21 -11.42 -6.75
CA VAL A 77 8.55 -11.72 -5.47
C VAL A 77 8.92 -13.11 -5.02
N GLU A 78 9.41 -13.20 -3.80
CA GLU A 78 9.71 -14.47 -3.12
C GLU A 78 8.64 -14.75 -2.09
N VAL A 79 8.07 -15.96 -2.08
CA VAL A 79 7.04 -16.35 -1.12
C VAL A 79 7.50 -17.57 -0.34
N LEU A 80 7.75 -17.38 0.95
CA LEU A 80 8.09 -18.45 1.89
C LEU A 80 6.83 -18.91 2.61
N LYS A 81 6.57 -20.21 2.54
CA LYS A 81 5.37 -20.84 3.14
C LYS A 81 5.77 -21.91 4.15
N GLY A 82 5.14 -21.88 5.33
CA GLY A 82 5.37 -22.88 6.37
C GLY A 82 6.47 -22.51 7.36
N PRO A 83 7.01 -23.48 8.13
CA PRO A 83 7.90 -23.21 9.27
C PRO A 83 9.17 -22.45 8.93
N ALA A 84 9.68 -22.57 7.72
CA ALA A 84 10.88 -21.86 7.27
C ALA A 84 10.69 -20.32 7.31
N ALA A 85 9.46 -19.84 7.22
CA ALA A 85 9.18 -18.41 7.27
C ALA A 85 9.49 -17.77 8.65
N VAL A 86 9.61 -18.56 9.73
CA VAL A 86 9.93 -18.04 11.07
C VAL A 86 11.26 -17.29 11.12
N SER A 87 12.20 -17.66 10.24
CA SER A 87 13.49 -16.97 10.12
C SER A 87 13.39 -15.52 9.60
N GLN A 88 12.24 -15.16 9.03
CA GLN A 88 11.98 -13.84 8.45
C GLN A 88 11.39 -12.84 9.46
N GLY A 89 11.28 -13.22 10.74
CA GLY A 89 10.83 -12.33 11.80
C GLY A 89 9.36 -12.54 12.23
N PRO A 90 8.74 -11.55 12.83
CA PRO A 90 7.40 -11.66 13.38
C PRO A 90 6.31 -11.80 12.29
N GLN A 91 5.10 -12.24 12.72
CA GLN A 91 3.91 -12.33 11.87
C GLN A 91 4.00 -13.34 10.71
N THR A 92 4.85 -14.31 10.84
CA THR A 92 5.11 -15.33 9.80
C THR A 92 4.25 -16.60 9.94
N ILE A 93 3.13 -16.55 10.66
CA ILE A 93 2.23 -17.70 10.86
C ILE A 93 1.72 -18.23 9.51
N GLY A 94 1.33 -17.35 8.60
CA GLY A 94 0.94 -17.69 7.23
C GLY A 94 2.16 -17.94 6.36
N GLY A 95 3.19 -17.16 6.52
CA GLY A 95 4.39 -17.13 5.70
C GLY A 95 5.02 -15.75 5.64
N ALA A 96 5.95 -15.58 4.71
CA ALA A 96 6.61 -14.31 4.42
C ALA A 96 6.62 -14.05 2.92
N ILE A 97 6.50 -12.78 2.55
CA ILE A 97 6.63 -12.29 1.17
C ILE A 97 7.78 -11.28 1.18
N ASN A 98 8.77 -11.52 0.33
CA ASN A 98 9.88 -10.61 0.12
C ASN A 98 9.80 -10.05 -1.31
N LEU A 99 9.68 -8.74 -1.39
CA LEU A 99 9.60 -7.98 -2.63
C LEU A 99 11.02 -7.54 -2.99
N ILE A 100 11.55 -8.05 -4.08
CA ILE A 100 12.90 -7.69 -4.53
C ILE A 100 12.78 -6.48 -5.45
N SER A 101 13.33 -5.36 -5.05
CA SER A 101 13.33 -4.13 -5.83
C SER A 101 14.31 -4.20 -7.01
N THR A 102 14.16 -3.31 -7.99
CA THR A 102 14.99 -3.30 -9.21
C THR A 102 16.48 -3.40 -8.87
N PRO A 103 17.19 -4.41 -9.39
CA PRO A 103 18.63 -4.60 -9.13
C PRO A 103 19.46 -3.58 -9.91
N ILE A 104 20.64 -3.25 -9.40
CA ILE A 104 21.64 -2.48 -10.16
C ILE A 104 22.09 -3.31 -11.37
N PRO A 105 21.93 -2.78 -12.61
CA PRO A 105 22.31 -3.53 -13.80
C PRO A 105 23.83 -3.76 -13.87
N SER A 106 24.24 -4.90 -14.44
CA SER A 106 25.65 -5.24 -14.65
C SER A 106 26.31 -4.39 -15.75
N THR A 107 25.51 -3.86 -16.67
CA THR A 107 25.93 -2.96 -17.76
C THR A 107 25.00 -1.75 -17.78
N ASN A 108 25.46 -0.62 -18.32
CA ASN A 108 24.63 0.57 -18.44
C ASN A 108 23.36 0.24 -19.20
N SER A 109 22.23 0.38 -18.54
CA SER A 109 20.91 0.15 -19.10
C SER A 109 19.87 1.01 -18.42
N GLY A 110 18.76 1.23 -19.11
CA GLY A 110 17.64 1.96 -18.59
C GLY A 110 16.33 1.50 -19.21
N LYS A 111 15.26 1.89 -18.60
CA LYS A 111 13.89 1.64 -19.03
C LYS A 111 13.08 2.91 -18.87
N PHE A 112 12.18 3.13 -19.80
CA PHE A 112 11.13 4.13 -19.68
C PHE A 112 9.82 3.50 -20.15
N VAL A 113 8.77 3.62 -19.35
CA VAL A 113 7.42 3.18 -19.68
C VAL A 113 6.45 4.29 -19.30
N GLN A 114 5.59 4.65 -20.24
CA GLN A 114 4.46 5.52 -20.02
C GLN A 114 3.20 4.75 -20.36
N GLU A 115 2.24 4.72 -19.44
CA GLU A 115 0.92 4.12 -19.67
C GLU A 115 -0.15 5.18 -19.43
N LEU A 116 -1.18 5.15 -20.27
CA LEU A 116 -2.34 6.01 -20.17
C LEU A 116 -3.58 5.12 -20.23
N GLY A 117 -4.56 5.40 -19.41
CA GLY A 117 -5.77 4.60 -19.30
C GLY A 117 -7.03 5.43 -19.12
N GLU A 118 -8.12 4.76 -18.85
CA GLU A 118 -9.39 5.40 -18.51
C GLU A 118 -9.31 6.06 -17.12
N ASN A 119 -10.24 6.97 -16.84
CA ASN A 119 -10.35 7.70 -15.56
C ASN A 119 -9.09 8.48 -15.20
N GLY A 120 -8.49 9.17 -16.18
CA GLY A 120 -7.28 9.95 -15.95
C GLY A 120 -6.05 9.12 -15.57
N MET A 121 -6.11 7.79 -15.68
CA MET A 121 -5.00 6.94 -15.26
C MET A 121 -3.76 7.25 -16.08
N MET A 122 -2.70 7.63 -15.38
CA MET A 122 -1.37 7.82 -15.92
C MET A 122 -0.35 7.09 -15.03
N ARG A 123 0.56 6.36 -15.67
CA ARG A 123 1.68 5.72 -14.98
C ARG A 123 2.97 5.96 -15.74
N THR A 124 3.95 6.50 -15.02
CA THR A 124 5.33 6.67 -15.49
C THR A 124 6.24 5.77 -14.69
N HIS A 125 7.07 4.99 -15.36
CA HIS A 125 8.14 4.23 -14.71
C HIS A 125 9.42 4.39 -15.50
N ALA A 126 10.46 4.89 -14.86
CA ALA A 126 11.77 5.04 -15.48
C ALA A 126 12.87 4.63 -14.52
N TYR A 127 13.89 3.96 -15.04
CA TYR A 127 15.15 3.78 -14.33
C TYR A 127 16.34 3.87 -15.29
N PHE A 128 17.46 4.21 -14.70
CA PHE A 128 18.76 4.12 -15.35
C PHE A 128 19.81 3.68 -14.33
N GLY A 129 20.69 2.78 -14.75
CA GLY A 129 21.74 2.28 -13.87
C GLY A 129 22.81 1.51 -14.64
N GLY A 130 23.82 1.08 -13.91
CA GLY A 130 24.90 0.27 -14.45
C GLY A 130 26.03 0.05 -13.45
N THR A 131 26.98 -0.77 -13.87
CA THR A 131 28.19 -1.10 -13.09
C THR A 131 29.42 -0.77 -13.93
N SER A 132 30.40 -0.10 -13.32
CA SER A 132 31.70 0.22 -13.90
C SER A 132 32.80 -0.05 -12.90
N GLY A 133 33.70 -0.99 -13.21
CA GLY A 133 34.70 -1.47 -12.27
C GLY A 133 34.03 -2.06 -11.02
N ASN A 134 34.39 -1.53 -9.87
CA ASN A 134 33.87 -1.96 -8.57
C ASN A 134 32.61 -1.21 -8.13
N PHE A 135 32.13 -0.23 -8.90
CA PHE A 135 31.00 0.61 -8.52
C PHE A 135 29.79 0.35 -9.39
N GLY A 136 28.64 0.22 -8.76
CA GLY A 136 27.34 0.15 -9.40
C GLY A 136 26.40 1.20 -8.86
N ALA A 137 25.50 1.71 -9.69
CA ALA A 137 24.46 2.64 -9.27
C ALA A 137 23.17 2.43 -10.06
N LEU A 138 22.04 2.82 -9.46
CA LEU A 138 20.70 2.83 -10.05
C LEU A 138 19.94 4.04 -9.51
N VAL A 139 19.20 4.68 -10.39
CA VAL A 139 18.17 5.67 -10.04
C VAL A 139 16.87 5.21 -10.69
N GLU A 140 15.78 5.25 -9.95
CA GLU A 140 14.45 4.81 -10.41
C GLU A 140 13.38 5.77 -9.92
N VAL A 141 12.42 6.08 -10.78
CA VAL A 141 11.23 6.87 -10.47
C VAL A 141 10.00 6.11 -10.91
N HIS A 142 8.95 6.21 -10.13
CA HIS A 142 7.64 5.66 -10.44
C HIS A 142 6.56 6.65 -10.01
N GLU A 143 5.69 7.02 -10.95
CA GLU A 143 4.52 7.85 -10.72
C GLU A 143 3.29 7.09 -11.19
N HIS A 144 2.21 7.15 -10.44
CA HIS A 144 0.96 6.49 -10.77
C HIS A 144 -0.22 7.26 -10.20
N GLU A 145 -1.10 7.71 -11.05
CA GLU A 145 -2.27 8.51 -10.70
C GLU A 145 -3.52 8.01 -11.42
N SER A 146 -4.68 8.33 -10.87
CA SER A 146 -5.98 8.13 -11.47
C SER A 146 -7.00 9.04 -10.80
N ASP A 147 -7.95 9.60 -11.56
CA ASP A 147 -9.09 10.38 -11.04
C ASP A 147 -10.13 9.49 -10.32
N GLY A 148 -9.98 8.17 -10.44
CA GLY A 148 -10.91 7.21 -9.85
C GLY A 148 -12.05 6.80 -10.75
N PHE A 149 -12.74 5.74 -10.35
CA PHE A 149 -13.87 5.19 -11.12
C PHE A 149 -15.20 5.27 -10.38
N ASP A 150 -15.19 5.71 -9.12
CA ASP A 150 -16.40 5.92 -8.33
C ASP A 150 -16.92 7.36 -8.46
N SER A 151 -18.21 7.53 -8.22
CA SER A 151 -18.85 8.83 -8.10
C SER A 151 -19.26 9.10 -6.66
N ILE A 152 -19.12 10.34 -6.19
CA ILE A 152 -19.58 10.74 -4.86
C ILE A 152 -21.02 11.26 -4.99
N ALA A 153 -21.96 10.62 -4.26
CA ALA A 153 -23.37 10.95 -4.30
C ALA A 153 -23.60 12.43 -3.96
N ASN A 154 -24.33 13.13 -4.82
CA ASN A 154 -24.76 14.53 -4.68
C ASN A 154 -23.65 15.59 -4.53
N VAL A 155 -22.38 15.19 -4.47
CA VAL A 155 -21.26 16.11 -4.27
C VAL A 155 -20.36 16.14 -5.51
N GLY A 156 -20.08 14.99 -6.10
CA GLY A 156 -19.05 14.85 -7.12
C GLY A 156 -17.64 14.96 -6.52
N GLY A 157 -16.64 14.90 -7.35
CA GLY A 157 -15.24 15.02 -6.95
C GLY A 157 -14.41 13.81 -7.37
N ASP A 158 -13.13 13.90 -7.09
CA ASP A 158 -12.13 12.89 -7.38
C ASP A 158 -12.18 11.78 -6.31
N THR A 159 -12.17 10.53 -6.77
CA THR A 159 -12.15 9.33 -5.92
C THR A 159 -10.89 8.49 -6.12
N GLY A 160 -9.93 9.03 -6.82
CA GLY A 160 -8.71 8.35 -7.20
C GLY A 160 -7.56 8.51 -6.23
N PHE A 161 -6.37 8.46 -6.78
CA PHE A 161 -5.14 8.54 -6.02
C PHE A 161 -4.01 9.12 -6.87
N ASP A 162 -2.99 9.60 -6.17
CA ASP A 162 -1.69 9.99 -6.70
C ASP A 162 -0.61 9.30 -5.85
N LYS A 163 0.38 8.70 -6.49
CA LYS A 163 1.48 8.02 -5.83
C LYS A 163 2.77 8.25 -6.59
N SER A 164 3.77 8.78 -5.89
CA SER A 164 5.14 8.93 -6.38
C SER A 164 6.13 8.13 -5.54
N ASP A 165 7.18 7.65 -6.18
CA ASP A 165 8.21 6.83 -5.56
C ASP A 165 9.54 7.10 -6.26
N PHE A 166 10.57 7.41 -5.47
CA PHE A 166 11.92 7.65 -5.94
C PHE A 166 12.88 6.73 -5.22
N MET A 167 13.72 6.00 -5.96
CA MET A 167 14.69 5.08 -5.40
C MET A 167 16.09 5.33 -5.96
N VAL A 168 17.09 5.31 -5.08
CA VAL A 168 18.50 5.29 -5.44
C VAL A 168 19.17 4.08 -4.81
N LYS A 169 20.00 3.40 -5.60
CA LYS A 169 20.93 2.37 -5.10
C LYS A 169 22.35 2.69 -5.50
N ALA A 170 23.29 2.47 -4.58
CA ALA A 170 24.72 2.53 -4.85
C ALA A 170 25.39 1.30 -4.27
N ARG A 171 26.29 0.68 -5.03
CA ARG A 171 26.99 -0.54 -4.62
C ARG A 171 28.48 -0.40 -4.87
N TYR A 172 29.27 -0.87 -3.92
CA TYR A 172 30.70 -1.10 -4.09
C TYR A 172 31.01 -2.60 -3.91
N GLU A 173 31.72 -3.19 -4.84
CA GLU A 173 32.15 -4.58 -4.80
C GLU A 173 33.67 -4.68 -4.88
N SER A 174 34.26 -5.53 -4.02
CA SER A 174 35.69 -5.80 -4.04
C SER A 174 35.96 -7.26 -3.70
N GLY A 175 36.36 -8.05 -4.69
CA GLY A 175 36.52 -9.49 -4.54
C GLY A 175 35.22 -10.15 -4.11
N ALA A 176 35.23 -10.82 -2.99
CA ALA A 176 34.10 -11.54 -2.41
C ALA A 176 33.22 -10.67 -1.49
N HIS A 177 33.38 -9.37 -1.49
CA HIS A 177 32.70 -8.43 -0.60
C HIS A 177 31.89 -7.41 -1.38
N SER A 178 30.70 -7.11 -0.90
CA SER A 178 29.88 -6.02 -1.43
C SER A 178 29.24 -5.19 -0.32
N LEU A 179 29.05 -3.90 -0.59
CA LEU A 179 28.33 -2.95 0.25
C LEU A 179 27.32 -2.24 -0.61
N THR A 180 26.05 -2.32 -0.27
CA THR A 180 24.95 -1.69 -1.02
C THR A 180 24.19 -0.73 -0.12
N LEU A 181 24.11 0.52 -0.53
CA LEU A 181 23.20 1.54 0.01
C LEU A 181 21.95 1.57 -0.86
N LYS A 182 20.78 1.62 -0.22
CA LYS A 182 19.48 1.88 -0.85
C LYS A 182 18.78 3.01 -0.11
N MET A 183 18.21 3.94 -0.84
CA MET A 183 17.36 5.00 -0.33
C MET A 183 16.08 5.04 -1.15
N VAL A 184 14.94 5.16 -0.48
CA VAL A 184 13.62 5.31 -1.10
C VAL A 184 12.91 6.47 -0.44
N ASP A 185 12.26 7.27 -1.26
CA ASP A 185 11.33 8.33 -0.85
C ASP A 185 10.00 8.05 -1.53
N LEU A 186 8.89 8.15 -0.79
CA LEU A 186 7.56 7.89 -1.30
C LEU A 186 6.56 8.93 -0.80
N ASP A 187 5.61 9.26 -1.66
CA ASP A 187 4.43 10.05 -1.32
C ASP A 187 3.19 9.39 -1.94
N GLU A 188 2.09 9.38 -1.20
CA GLU A 188 0.83 8.83 -1.68
C GLU A 188 -0.34 9.62 -1.10
N THR A 189 -1.20 10.10 -1.97
CA THR A 189 -2.51 10.65 -1.62
C THR A 189 -3.59 9.76 -2.23
N SER A 190 -4.56 9.33 -1.42
CA SER A 190 -5.71 8.54 -1.86
C SER A 190 -7.01 9.18 -1.38
N ASN A 191 -7.88 9.53 -2.31
CA ASN A 191 -9.20 10.11 -2.04
C ASN A 191 -10.27 9.04 -1.82
N GLN A 192 -9.90 7.92 -1.25
CA GLN A 192 -10.77 6.77 -1.01
C GLN A 192 -11.40 6.81 0.38
N SER A 193 -12.58 6.20 0.49
CA SER A 193 -13.26 5.99 1.76
C SER A 193 -13.11 4.54 2.22
N TYR A 194 -13.03 4.33 3.53
CA TYR A 194 -13.11 3.01 4.13
C TYR A 194 -14.57 2.53 4.29
N VAL A 195 -15.53 3.41 4.02
CA VAL A 195 -16.96 3.17 4.24
C VAL A 195 -17.54 2.34 3.11
N GLY A 196 -18.10 1.20 3.44
CA GLY A 196 -18.85 0.35 2.52
C GLY A 196 -20.25 0.89 2.23
N LEU A 197 -20.92 0.29 1.23
CA LEU A 197 -22.29 0.63 0.87
C LEU A 197 -23.32 -0.23 1.60
N SER A 198 -24.51 0.30 1.84
CA SER A 198 -25.68 -0.52 2.16
C SER A 198 -26.00 -1.45 0.98
N GLN A 199 -26.68 -2.56 1.26
CA GLN A 199 -27.05 -3.50 0.20
C GLN A 199 -27.94 -2.86 -0.88
N ALA A 200 -28.81 -1.91 -0.47
CA ALA A 200 -29.66 -1.19 -1.39
C ALA A 200 -28.84 -0.27 -2.31
N SER A 201 -27.92 0.50 -1.76
CA SER A 201 -27.02 1.38 -2.51
C SER A 201 -26.13 0.59 -3.46
N PHE A 202 -25.55 -0.52 -2.99
CA PHE A 202 -24.74 -1.41 -3.80
C PHE A 202 -25.52 -1.99 -5.00
N ASN A 203 -26.75 -2.44 -4.77
CA ASN A 203 -27.59 -2.97 -5.84
C ASN A 203 -28.01 -1.90 -6.85
N ALA A 204 -28.19 -0.65 -6.40
CA ALA A 204 -28.57 0.46 -7.26
C ALA A 204 -27.38 0.94 -8.11
N ASN A 205 -26.23 1.14 -7.51
CA ASN A 205 -25.00 1.52 -8.21
C ASN A 205 -23.77 1.12 -7.34
N PRO A 206 -23.06 0.04 -7.67
CA PRO A 206 -21.88 -0.39 -6.92
C PRO A 206 -20.67 0.54 -7.05
N ARG A 207 -20.71 1.53 -7.95
CA ARG A 207 -19.67 2.53 -8.18
C ARG A 207 -20.06 3.91 -7.66
N VAL A 208 -20.88 3.95 -6.63
CA VAL A 208 -21.17 5.18 -5.89
C VAL A 208 -20.55 5.08 -4.49
N ARG A 209 -20.08 6.19 -3.96
CA ARG A 209 -19.77 6.32 -2.53
C ARG A 209 -20.65 7.41 -1.92
N TYR A 210 -20.88 7.34 -0.65
CA TYR A 210 -21.74 8.28 0.06
C TYR A 210 -21.22 9.71 0.03
N GLY A 211 -22.12 10.69 -0.14
CA GLY A 211 -21.79 12.10 -0.11
C GLY A 211 -21.16 12.53 1.22
N ALA A 212 -21.55 11.90 2.33
CA ALA A 212 -20.97 12.11 3.64
C ALA A 212 -19.46 11.78 3.70
N THR A 213 -18.96 10.92 2.81
CA THR A 213 -17.54 10.54 2.73
C THR A 213 -16.72 11.40 1.77
N ALA A 214 -17.30 12.51 1.28
CA ALA A 214 -16.67 13.31 0.22
C ALA A 214 -15.26 13.83 0.56
N TYR A 215 -14.98 14.02 1.83
CA TYR A 215 -13.70 14.53 2.33
C TYR A 215 -12.78 13.42 2.87
N ASP A 216 -13.19 12.15 2.80
CA ASP A 216 -12.33 11.05 3.22
C ASP A 216 -11.07 11.02 2.34
N LYS A 217 -9.91 11.02 3.01
CA LYS A 217 -8.62 11.11 2.36
C LYS A 217 -7.54 10.44 3.21
N MET A 218 -6.65 9.73 2.58
CA MET A 218 -5.43 9.23 3.20
C MET A 218 -4.22 9.81 2.49
N MET A 219 -3.30 10.36 3.25
CA MET A 219 -1.99 10.83 2.81
C MET A 219 -0.91 10.05 3.53
N ASN A 220 0.04 9.56 2.80
CA ASN A 220 1.17 8.80 3.32
C ASN A 220 2.44 9.34 2.69
N ASP A 221 3.44 9.58 3.49
CA ASP A 221 4.80 9.84 3.05
C ASP A 221 5.78 8.96 3.85
N GLY A 222 6.91 8.65 3.26
CA GLY A 222 7.88 7.82 3.94
C GLY A 222 9.24 7.78 3.28
N GLU A 223 10.24 7.60 4.11
CA GLU A 223 11.63 7.43 3.71
C GLU A 223 12.14 6.08 4.19
N GLN A 224 12.87 5.39 3.33
CA GLN A 224 13.60 4.18 3.70
C GLN A 224 15.07 4.33 3.36
N THR A 225 15.95 4.06 4.32
CA THR A 225 17.39 3.93 4.08
C THR A 225 17.85 2.57 4.58
N SER A 226 18.61 1.86 3.77
CA SER A 226 19.25 0.61 4.19
C SER A 226 20.67 0.48 3.66
N LEU A 227 21.53 -0.14 4.48
CA LEU A 227 22.91 -0.45 4.15
C LEU A 227 23.13 -1.95 4.34
N THR A 228 23.42 -2.65 3.27
CA THR A 228 23.63 -4.10 3.27
C THR A 228 25.07 -4.42 2.90
N TYR A 229 25.76 -5.11 3.79
CA TYR A 229 27.06 -5.74 3.53
C TYR A 229 26.86 -7.24 3.29
N VAL A 230 27.51 -7.75 2.26
CA VAL A 230 27.62 -9.19 1.99
C VAL A 230 29.10 -9.52 1.85
N GLY A 231 29.53 -10.53 2.58
CA GLY A 231 30.90 -11.03 2.51
C GLY A 231 30.93 -12.56 2.38
N ASP A 232 31.67 -13.05 1.42
CA ASP A 232 31.93 -14.48 1.21
C ASP A 232 33.35 -14.82 1.66
N PHE A 233 33.42 -15.61 2.71
CA PHE A 233 34.68 -16.07 3.32
C PHE A 233 34.84 -17.55 3.03
N GLU A 234 36.08 -18.07 3.05
CA GLU A 234 36.38 -19.46 2.69
C GLU A 234 35.40 -20.49 3.32
N ASN A 235 34.94 -20.27 4.56
CA ASN A 235 34.18 -21.24 5.33
C ASN A 235 32.77 -20.79 5.71
N PHE A 236 32.40 -19.55 5.44
CA PHE A 236 31.08 -18.99 5.80
C PHE A 236 30.78 -17.73 5.01
N ASN A 237 29.51 -17.47 4.84
CA ASN A 237 28.99 -16.23 4.26
C ASN A 237 28.36 -15.38 5.35
N VAL A 238 28.54 -14.08 5.26
CA VAL A 238 27.94 -13.09 6.18
C VAL A 238 27.09 -12.14 5.37
N GLN A 239 25.87 -11.90 5.82
CA GLN A 239 25.09 -10.78 5.41
C GLN A 239 24.72 -9.95 6.65
N PHE A 240 24.97 -8.66 6.59
CA PHE A 240 24.56 -7.70 7.61
C PHE A 240 23.77 -6.60 6.93
N THR A 241 22.59 -6.30 7.46
CA THR A 241 21.76 -5.20 6.97
C THR A 241 21.38 -4.31 8.14
N SER A 242 21.62 -3.00 8.00
CA SER A 242 21.09 -1.98 8.89
C SER A 242 20.10 -1.12 8.11
N TRP A 243 19.01 -0.71 8.75
CA TRP A 243 17.97 0.08 8.11
C TRP A 243 17.32 1.07 9.06
N GLN A 244 16.73 2.09 8.45
CA GLN A 244 15.80 3.02 9.08
C GLN A 244 14.67 3.27 8.09
N ASN A 245 13.43 3.12 8.55
CA ASN A 245 12.21 3.44 7.84
C ASN A 245 11.44 4.46 8.66
N ASP A 246 11.26 5.64 8.13
CA ASP A 246 10.39 6.67 8.68
C ASP A 246 9.13 6.73 7.82
N TYR A 247 7.98 6.72 8.47
CA TYR A 247 6.71 6.66 7.79
C TYR A 247 5.69 7.55 8.49
N HIS A 248 5.04 8.41 7.74
CA HIS A 248 3.96 9.26 8.19
C HIS A 248 2.66 8.86 7.51
N ARG A 249 1.59 8.80 8.30
CA ARG A 249 0.23 8.59 7.82
C ARG A 249 -0.67 9.66 8.36
N ASP A 250 -1.37 10.32 7.48
CA ASP A 250 -2.44 11.25 7.79
C ASP A 250 -3.75 10.75 7.17
N TRP A 251 -4.65 10.23 8.02
CA TRP A 251 -5.93 9.69 7.59
C TRP A 251 -7.06 10.54 8.14
N PHE A 252 -7.69 11.28 7.25
CA PHE A 252 -8.90 12.06 7.51
C PHE A 252 -10.10 11.28 6.98
N LYS A 253 -11.09 11.02 7.85
CA LYS A 253 -12.23 10.19 7.49
C LYS A 253 -13.46 10.52 8.32
N VAL A 254 -14.63 10.32 7.74
CA VAL A 254 -15.90 10.40 8.48
C VAL A 254 -15.88 9.40 9.64
N SER A 255 -16.38 9.82 10.79
CA SER A 255 -16.50 9.01 12.01
C SER A 255 -17.94 8.91 12.48
N ASP A 256 -18.53 10.03 12.79
CA ASP A 256 -19.83 10.12 13.44
C ASP A 256 -20.68 11.23 12.82
N PHE A 257 -21.97 11.18 13.11
CA PHE A 257 -22.96 12.16 12.68
C PHE A 257 -23.75 12.67 13.89
N ASN A 258 -23.88 13.97 14.03
CA ASN A 258 -24.76 14.55 15.03
C ASN A 258 -26.16 14.76 14.43
N ASN A 259 -27.00 13.74 14.60
CA ASN A 259 -28.33 13.68 14.00
C ASN A 259 -29.40 14.34 14.86
N ASP A 260 -29.21 14.39 16.19
CA ASP A 260 -30.12 15.02 17.15
C ASP A 260 -29.40 15.94 18.13
N LYS A 261 -29.44 17.25 17.85
CA LYS A 261 -28.84 18.28 18.72
C LYS A 261 -29.54 18.43 20.08
N GLU A 262 -30.80 18.00 20.22
CA GLU A 262 -31.54 18.12 21.46
C GLU A 262 -31.15 17.05 22.49
N HIS A 263 -30.70 15.87 22.04
CA HIS A 263 -30.39 14.74 22.91
C HIS A 263 -28.93 14.37 22.97
N GLY A 264 -28.09 14.95 22.10
CA GLY A 264 -26.65 14.69 22.08
C GLY A 264 -26.27 13.28 21.61
N GLU A 265 -27.19 12.60 20.93
CA GLU A 265 -26.91 11.29 20.33
C GLU A 265 -26.08 11.45 19.07
N GLN A 266 -25.01 10.67 18.98
CA GLN A 266 -24.15 10.57 17.80
C GLN A 266 -24.37 9.21 17.15
N ASP A 267 -24.70 9.22 15.87
CA ASP A 267 -24.81 7.99 15.08
C ASP A 267 -23.46 7.64 14.47
N ASP A 268 -22.90 6.49 14.82
CA ASP A 268 -21.76 5.90 14.12
C ASP A 268 -22.13 5.62 12.66
N ILE A 269 -21.23 5.84 11.74
CA ILE A 269 -21.39 5.55 10.30
C ILE A 269 -21.91 4.15 10.04
N ASN A 270 -21.51 3.15 10.84
CA ASN A 270 -21.96 1.77 10.70
C ASN A 270 -23.41 1.59 11.13
N GLU A 271 -23.87 2.35 12.12
CA GLU A 271 -25.25 2.36 12.56
C GLU A 271 -26.16 2.93 11.48
N LEU A 272 -25.80 4.07 10.89
CA LEU A 272 -26.51 4.63 9.74
C LEU A 272 -26.57 3.67 8.55
N ILE A 273 -25.48 2.94 8.25
CA ILE A 273 -25.48 1.94 7.19
C ILE A 273 -26.42 0.77 7.55
N SER A 274 -26.42 0.35 8.82
CA SER A 274 -27.35 -0.67 9.30
C SER A 274 -28.80 -0.24 9.17
N ASP A 275 -29.12 0.99 9.55
CA ASP A 275 -30.45 1.55 9.43
C ASP A 275 -30.89 1.72 7.98
N ALA A 276 -30.00 2.14 7.11
CA ALA A 276 -30.28 2.17 5.67
C ALA A 276 -30.55 0.76 5.12
N ASN A 277 -29.83 -0.26 5.57
CA ASN A 277 -30.09 -1.66 5.24
C ASN A 277 -31.47 -2.14 5.74
N ASN A 278 -31.94 -1.60 6.86
CA ASN A 278 -33.26 -1.88 7.43
C ASN A 278 -34.38 -1.02 6.79
N GLY A 279 -34.04 -0.20 5.79
CA GLY A 279 -35.01 0.58 5.00
C GLY A 279 -35.27 2.00 5.52
N SER A 280 -34.43 2.53 6.40
CA SER A 280 -34.52 3.93 6.85
C SER A 280 -34.16 4.89 5.73
N ALA A 281 -35.16 5.58 5.18
CA ALA A 281 -34.96 6.63 4.18
C ALA A 281 -34.19 7.84 4.74
N ASN A 282 -34.34 8.12 6.04
CA ASN A 282 -33.60 9.19 6.69
C ASN A 282 -32.12 8.88 6.78
N ALA A 283 -31.76 7.67 7.23
CA ALA A 283 -30.35 7.22 7.28
C ALA A 283 -29.71 7.25 5.88
N GLN A 284 -30.42 6.77 4.87
CA GLN A 284 -29.93 6.83 3.49
C GLN A 284 -29.70 8.28 3.01
N ALA A 285 -30.62 9.19 3.31
CA ALA A 285 -30.48 10.59 2.91
C ALA A 285 -29.32 11.32 3.63
N ILE A 286 -29.04 10.95 4.89
CA ILE A 286 -27.86 11.44 5.62
C ILE A 286 -26.59 10.93 4.96
N LEU A 287 -26.50 9.63 4.70
CA LEU A 287 -25.34 9.03 4.03
C LEU A 287 -25.05 9.65 2.66
N ASP A 288 -26.12 9.92 1.89
CA ASP A 288 -26.03 10.53 0.57
C ASP A 288 -25.70 12.05 0.61
N GLY A 289 -25.61 12.65 1.80
CA GLY A 289 -25.37 14.08 1.96
C GLY A 289 -26.54 14.96 1.54
N GLN A 290 -27.76 14.43 1.55
CA GLN A 290 -28.98 15.14 1.17
C GLN A 290 -29.60 15.91 2.34
N LEU A 291 -29.29 15.54 3.58
CA LEU A 291 -29.76 16.20 4.78
C LEU A 291 -28.63 17.00 5.44
N PRO A 292 -28.92 18.21 5.95
CA PRO A 292 -27.94 19.03 6.64
C PRO A 292 -27.72 18.51 8.06
N VAL A 293 -26.81 17.57 8.21
CA VAL A 293 -26.36 17.06 9.51
C VAL A 293 -24.93 17.52 9.78
N GLU A 294 -24.57 17.62 11.05
CA GLU A 294 -23.19 17.86 11.45
C GLU A 294 -22.41 16.55 11.33
N ILE A 295 -21.32 16.57 10.57
CA ILE A 295 -20.48 15.40 10.35
C ILE A 295 -19.21 15.57 11.18
N GLU A 296 -18.88 14.58 11.99
CA GLU A 296 -17.60 14.50 12.69
C GLU A 296 -16.60 13.72 11.87
N TYR A 297 -15.42 14.30 11.67
CA TYR A 297 -14.30 13.65 10.99
C TYR A 297 -13.24 13.28 12.00
N LYS A 298 -12.74 12.07 11.88
CA LYS A 298 -11.58 11.60 12.62
C LYS A 298 -10.31 11.90 11.83
N HIS A 299 -9.43 12.68 12.45
CA HIS A 299 -8.12 12.97 11.92
C HIS A 299 -7.08 12.10 12.63
N ASN A 300 -6.53 11.14 11.93
CA ASN A 300 -5.63 10.13 12.48
C ASN A 300 -4.23 10.27 11.90
N ASN A 301 -3.52 11.28 12.39
CA ASN A 301 -2.16 11.63 12.01
C ASN A 301 -1.16 10.87 12.89
N ARG A 302 -0.24 10.10 12.29
CA ARG A 302 0.70 9.23 12.98
C ARG A 302 2.05 9.17 12.27
N TYR A 303 3.11 9.22 13.08
CA TYR A 303 4.49 9.04 12.66
C TYR A 303 5.02 7.72 13.24
N TYR A 304 5.76 7.00 12.44
CA TYR A 304 6.37 5.72 12.80
C TYR A 304 7.81 5.69 12.34
N THR A 305 8.70 5.25 13.22
CA THR A 305 10.07 4.91 12.87
C THR A 305 10.31 3.44 13.17
N ASN A 306 10.93 2.73 12.25
CA ASN A 306 11.36 1.35 12.40
C ASN A 306 12.82 1.24 11.97
N GLU A 307 13.66 0.78 12.86
CA GLU A 307 15.11 0.70 12.66
C GLU A 307 15.68 -0.64 13.13
N GLY A 308 16.78 -1.02 12.58
CA GLY A 308 17.51 -2.24 12.96
C GLY A 308 18.82 -2.45 12.19
#